data_d51b2ea431a3701a492404b15e0de4f5
#
_entry.id   d51b2ea431a3701a492404b15e0de4f5
#
_cell.length_a   1.000
_cell.length_b   1.000
_cell.length_c   1.000
_cell.angle_alpha   90.00
_cell.angle_beta   90.00
_cell.angle_gamma   90.00
#
_symmetry.space_group_name_H-M   'P 1'
#
loop_
_entity.id
_entity.type
_entity.pdbx_description
1 polymer ?
#
loop_
_entity_poly.entity_id
_entity_poly.type
_entity_poly.pdbx_seq_one_letter_code
_entity_poly.pdbx_strand_id
1 'polypeptide(L)'
;MKNSSENKFTVVIKKDCPTCLLIEPVLNELVASYQDKISVYVQDDPAFPSSINNKIDDTSLEFSYRNQIEIVPTLICSNSEQEVARTVGWDKSEWQQLTGLSNLGTNLVDFKPGCGSKSQDPGMEEQLVARFDSEKLSARKVELADSEDEIEACFDRGWSDGLPVVPPTSLRVIRMLKGTKKAPDEIIGNIPPDNLPCTIEKVAINAVMAGCKPEFFPTVLASVEAALQDKFCMHGLLCTTYFSGPVMVVNGPVIKRIGMNCGVNALGQGNRANATIGRALQLLIRNVGGGVPGGIDRAVMGNPGKYTYCFAEDESDEEWATLAQDRGFDRSDSVVNLFAGEGLQPIVDQQSRNPESLAKNMANSLRSVVNSKLYGLADAILVVCPEHRRVLKQGGWTKTDLRQALLENLMTPGADIIRGAQGIAEGMPEKFKNKTMNKFREDGLHITSTGGKAGMFSAIISGWVASGEKGSQLVSQKIQ
;
A
#
# COMPACT_ATOMS: atom_id res chain seq x y z
N MET A 1 25.20 34.38 -38.39
CA MET A 1 23.79 34.72 -38.57
C MET A 1 23.15 33.68 -39.46
N LYS A 2 22.54 32.66 -38.90
CA LYS A 2 21.80 31.62 -39.64
C LYS A 2 20.34 32.07 -39.78
N ASN A 3 19.80 31.92 -40.96
CA ASN A 3 18.48 32.30 -41.49
C ASN A 3 17.40 32.55 -40.43
N SER A 4 17.04 33.81 -40.20
CA SER A 4 15.92 34.25 -39.36
C SER A 4 14.52 34.01 -40.01
N SER A 5 14.49 33.42 -41.22
CA SER A 5 13.24 33.26 -41.99
C SER A 5 12.40 32.04 -41.60
N GLU A 6 12.88 31.14 -40.78
CA GLU A 6 12.20 29.86 -40.40
C GLU A 6 11.74 29.78 -38.94
N ASN A 7 12.04 30.81 -38.11
CA ASN A 7 11.69 30.76 -36.70
C ASN A 7 10.18 30.98 -36.49
N LYS A 8 9.59 30.13 -35.64
CA LYS A 8 8.24 30.29 -35.10
C LYS A 8 8.34 30.64 -33.61
N PHE A 9 7.41 31.45 -33.14
CA PHE A 9 7.33 31.88 -31.77
C PHE A 9 6.05 31.36 -31.09
N THR A 10 6.17 30.98 -29.85
CA THR A 10 5.02 30.62 -29.02
C THR A 10 5.08 31.39 -27.72
N VAL A 11 3.99 32.01 -27.33
CA VAL A 11 3.86 32.65 -26.02
C VAL A 11 2.77 31.98 -25.24
N VAL A 12 3.07 31.62 -24.00
CA VAL A 12 2.08 31.05 -23.07
C VAL A 12 1.81 32.03 -21.96
N ILE A 13 0.54 32.36 -21.76
CA ILE A 13 0.08 33.37 -20.81
C ILE A 13 -1.12 32.89 -20.00
N LYS A 14 -1.45 33.60 -18.92
CA LYS A 14 -2.72 33.48 -18.22
C LYS A 14 -3.21 34.88 -17.81
N LYS A 15 -4.53 35.09 -17.73
CA LYS A 15 -5.14 36.35 -17.28
C LYS A 15 -4.82 36.63 -15.82
N ASP A 16 -4.84 35.61 -14.97
CA ASP A 16 -4.50 35.71 -13.55
C ASP A 16 -2.97 35.75 -13.33
N CYS A 17 -2.32 36.69 -14.03
CA CYS A 17 -0.88 36.95 -13.93
C CYS A 17 -0.57 38.44 -14.24
N PRO A 18 -0.12 39.19 -13.22
CA PRO A 18 0.20 40.61 -13.40
C PRO A 18 1.26 40.92 -14.46
N THR A 19 2.16 39.94 -14.72
CA THR A 19 3.19 40.09 -15.76
C THR A 19 2.61 39.82 -17.14
N CYS A 20 1.68 38.84 -17.27
CA CYS A 20 0.96 38.59 -18.52
C CYS A 20 0.09 39.81 -18.94
N LEU A 21 -0.58 40.44 -17.97
CA LEU A 21 -1.32 41.70 -18.22
C LEU A 21 -0.38 42.82 -18.65
N LEU A 22 0.79 42.95 -18.03
CA LEU A 22 1.77 44.00 -18.40
C LEU A 22 2.24 43.88 -19.84
N ILE A 23 2.47 42.66 -20.35
CA ILE A 23 3.03 42.40 -21.68
C ILE A 23 1.98 42.38 -22.80
N GLU A 24 0.70 42.66 -22.53
CA GLU A 24 -0.33 42.67 -23.56
C GLU A 24 0.02 43.57 -24.77
N PRO A 25 0.60 44.78 -24.60
CA PRO A 25 1.08 45.56 -25.72
C PRO A 25 2.19 44.90 -26.54
N VAL A 26 3.10 44.20 -25.87
CA VAL A 26 4.19 43.42 -26.50
C VAL A 26 3.65 42.27 -27.35
N LEU A 27 2.61 41.58 -26.86
CA LEU A 27 1.95 40.50 -27.62
C LEU A 27 1.36 41.07 -28.93
N ASN A 28 0.76 42.26 -28.91
CA ASN A 28 0.25 42.90 -30.12
C ASN A 28 1.37 43.28 -31.10
N GLU A 29 2.51 43.80 -30.59
CA GLU A 29 3.70 44.07 -31.41
C GLU A 29 4.25 42.79 -32.07
N LEU A 30 4.30 41.69 -31.33
CA LEU A 30 4.76 40.39 -31.82
C LEU A 30 3.82 39.81 -32.89
N VAL A 31 2.50 39.84 -32.65
CA VAL A 31 1.49 39.37 -33.62
C VAL A 31 1.54 40.17 -34.89
N ALA A 32 1.69 41.50 -34.79
CA ALA A 32 1.83 42.36 -35.96
C ALA A 32 3.12 42.09 -36.77
N SER A 33 4.23 41.74 -36.07
CA SER A 33 5.52 41.52 -36.70
C SER A 33 5.67 40.14 -37.33
N TYR A 34 5.10 39.10 -36.69
CA TYR A 34 5.32 37.69 -37.05
C TYR A 34 4.11 36.98 -37.68
N GLN A 35 2.90 37.58 -37.56
CA GLN A 35 1.67 37.07 -38.19
C GLN A 35 1.44 35.57 -37.94
N ASP A 36 1.45 34.76 -38.97
CA ASP A 36 1.24 33.27 -38.87
C ASP A 36 2.39 32.50 -38.20
N LYS A 37 3.49 33.18 -37.87
CA LYS A 37 4.66 32.55 -37.21
C LYS A 37 4.65 32.69 -35.69
N ILE A 38 3.59 33.29 -35.13
CA ILE A 38 3.42 33.37 -33.68
C ILE A 38 2.11 32.74 -33.24
N SER A 39 2.18 31.97 -32.15
CA SER A 39 1.03 31.37 -31.47
C SER A 39 0.97 31.86 -30.04
N VAL A 40 -0.21 32.26 -29.58
CA VAL A 40 -0.44 32.68 -28.19
C VAL A 40 -1.40 31.73 -27.52
N TYR A 41 -0.91 30.96 -26.51
CA TYR A 41 -1.68 30.03 -25.73
C TYR A 41 -2.12 30.64 -24.41
N VAL A 42 -3.38 30.40 -24.01
CA VAL A 42 -3.98 30.98 -22.81
C VAL A 42 -4.50 29.90 -21.88
N GLN A 43 -4.02 29.89 -20.64
CA GLN A 43 -4.25 28.78 -19.68
C GLN A 43 -5.56 28.90 -18.87
N ASP A 44 -6.20 30.04 -18.77
CA ASP A 44 -7.32 30.29 -17.84
C ASP A 44 -8.56 30.93 -18.45
N ASP A 45 -8.41 31.99 -19.23
CA ASP A 45 -9.54 32.69 -19.84
C ASP A 45 -9.36 32.82 -21.35
N PRO A 46 -10.08 32.02 -22.17
CA PRO A 46 -9.97 32.09 -23.63
C PRO A 46 -10.32 33.44 -24.21
N ALA A 47 -10.99 34.33 -23.46
CA ALA A 47 -11.26 35.71 -23.89
C ALA A 47 -10.06 36.65 -23.75
N PHE A 48 -9.04 36.26 -22.96
CA PHE A 48 -7.82 37.07 -22.72
C PHE A 48 -6.69 36.70 -23.67
N PRO A 49 -5.88 37.70 -24.15
CA PRO A 49 -6.15 39.11 -24.16
C PRO A 49 -7.18 39.47 -25.25
N SER A 50 -8.05 40.45 -24.99
CA SER A 50 -9.12 40.82 -25.92
C SER A 50 -8.60 41.45 -27.24
N SER A 51 -7.38 41.95 -27.23
CA SER A 51 -6.71 42.55 -28.38
C SER A 51 -6.20 41.58 -29.42
N ILE A 52 -6.14 40.26 -29.12
CA ILE A 52 -5.63 39.20 -30.00
C ILE A 52 -6.78 38.28 -30.44
N ASN A 53 -7.05 38.23 -31.75
CA ASN A 53 -8.13 37.37 -32.27
C ASN A 53 -7.78 35.92 -32.41
N ASN A 54 -6.55 35.60 -32.82
CA ASN A 54 -6.10 34.20 -33.11
C ASN A 54 -5.29 33.61 -31.95
N LYS A 55 -5.80 33.72 -30.70
CA LYS A 55 -5.24 33.02 -29.57
C LYS A 55 -5.75 31.58 -29.46
N ILE A 56 -4.97 30.74 -28.87
CA ILE A 56 -5.26 29.29 -28.73
C ILE A 56 -5.66 29.03 -27.27
N ASP A 57 -6.78 28.35 -27.10
CA ASP A 57 -7.27 27.92 -25.81
C ASP A 57 -6.43 26.77 -25.29
N ASP A 58 -5.75 26.94 -24.16
CA ASP A 58 -5.02 25.94 -23.42
C ASP A 58 -5.59 25.75 -21.98
N THR A 59 -6.88 25.99 -21.81
CA THR A 59 -7.54 25.77 -20.51
C THR A 59 -7.53 24.28 -20.11
N SER A 60 -7.39 23.38 -21.07
CA SER A 60 -7.11 21.96 -20.83
C SER A 60 -5.71 21.71 -20.29
N LEU A 61 -4.79 22.65 -20.43
CA LEU A 61 -3.36 22.62 -20.10
C LEU A 61 -2.55 21.56 -20.87
N GLU A 62 -3.04 21.07 -22.01
CA GLU A 62 -2.34 20.06 -22.79
C GLU A 62 -1.02 20.59 -23.35
N PHE A 63 -1.05 21.76 -24.01
CA PHE A 63 0.16 22.38 -24.55
C PHE A 63 1.16 22.68 -23.43
N SER A 64 0.68 23.30 -22.35
CA SER A 64 1.51 23.65 -21.19
C SER A 64 2.15 22.42 -20.54
N TYR A 65 1.42 21.32 -20.42
CA TYR A 65 1.93 20.06 -19.88
C TYR A 65 3.00 19.42 -20.77
N ARG A 66 2.71 19.25 -22.06
CA ARG A 66 3.63 18.62 -23.02
C ARG A 66 4.92 19.41 -23.20
N ASN A 67 4.86 20.73 -23.08
CA ASN A 67 6.00 21.64 -23.24
C ASN A 67 6.64 22.06 -21.90
N GLN A 68 6.24 21.46 -20.79
CA GLN A 68 6.80 21.72 -19.46
C GLN A 68 6.82 23.21 -19.09
N ILE A 69 5.67 23.88 -19.26
CA ILE A 69 5.52 25.30 -18.90
C ILE A 69 5.34 25.42 -17.39
N GLU A 70 6.37 25.89 -16.71
CA GLU A 70 6.36 26.07 -15.25
C GLU A 70 6.01 27.50 -14.84
N ILE A 71 6.38 28.49 -15.66
CA ILE A 71 6.21 29.91 -15.41
C ILE A 71 5.50 30.58 -16.61
N VAL A 72 4.67 31.55 -16.34
CA VAL A 72 4.08 32.41 -17.38
C VAL A 72 4.31 33.88 -17.08
N PRO A 73 4.50 34.78 -18.08
CA PRO A 73 4.57 34.43 -19.49
C PRO A 73 5.84 33.64 -19.82
N THR A 74 5.75 32.73 -20.79
CA THR A 74 6.91 32.07 -21.40
C THR A 74 6.90 32.34 -22.88
N LEU A 75 8.04 32.82 -23.44
CA LEU A 75 8.27 32.96 -24.88
C LEU A 75 9.21 31.82 -25.33
N ILE A 76 8.78 31.06 -26.31
CA ILE A 76 9.52 29.95 -26.93
C ILE A 76 9.83 30.32 -28.37
N CYS A 77 11.08 30.13 -28.80
CA CYS A 77 11.50 30.19 -30.19
C CYS A 77 11.76 28.77 -30.68
N SER A 78 11.13 28.37 -31.79
CA SER A 78 11.28 27.04 -32.42
C SER A 78 11.73 27.18 -33.87
N ASN A 79 12.52 26.20 -34.33
CA ASN A 79 12.88 26.05 -35.75
C ASN A 79 12.56 24.62 -36.17
N SER A 80 11.81 24.45 -37.27
CA SER A 80 11.41 23.13 -37.77
C SER A 80 10.81 22.22 -36.66
N GLU A 81 9.93 22.79 -35.82
CA GLU A 81 9.26 22.14 -34.67
C GLU A 81 10.16 21.76 -33.49
N GLN A 82 11.44 22.08 -33.53
CA GLN A 82 12.34 21.91 -32.37
C GLN A 82 12.51 23.23 -31.64
N GLU A 83 12.40 23.20 -30.31
CA GLU A 83 12.69 24.35 -29.48
C GLU A 83 14.18 24.70 -29.58
N VAL A 84 14.44 25.97 -29.89
CA VAL A 84 15.83 26.49 -29.97
C VAL A 84 16.21 27.24 -28.69
N ALA A 85 15.26 28.01 -28.14
CA ALA A 85 15.44 28.75 -26.91
C ALA A 85 14.10 29.19 -26.30
N ARG A 86 14.08 29.41 -24.99
CA ARG A 86 12.96 30.01 -24.27
C ARG A 86 13.43 31.05 -23.26
N THR A 87 12.53 31.96 -22.91
CA THR A 87 12.66 32.86 -21.78
C THR A 87 11.36 32.90 -20.98
N VAL A 88 11.44 33.17 -19.68
CA VAL A 88 10.30 33.13 -18.75
C VAL A 88 10.16 34.45 -18.00
N GLY A 89 8.91 34.86 -17.72
CA GLY A 89 8.64 36.18 -17.20
C GLY A 89 8.84 37.24 -18.30
N TRP A 90 8.99 38.48 -17.90
CA TRP A 90 9.32 39.59 -18.78
C TRP A 90 10.71 40.11 -18.47
N ASP A 91 11.68 39.83 -19.34
CA ASP A 91 12.97 40.47 -19.45
C ASP A 91 13.09 41.06 -20.85
N LYS A 92 13.08 42.40 -20.91
CA LYS A 92 13.05 43.14 -22.19
C LYS A 92 14.22 42.74 -23.10
N SER A 93 15.40 42.62 -22.54
CA SER A 93 16.62 42.32 -23.31
C SER A 93 16.60 40.91 -23.89
N GLU A 94 16.14 39.93 -23.10
CA GLU A 94 16.01 38.54 -23.56
C GLU A 94 14.91 38.40 -24.62
N TRP A 95 13.75 39.06 -24.43
CA TRP A 95 12.69 39.02 -25.42
C TRP A 95 13.09 39.70 -26.72
N GLN A 96 13.79 40.82 -26.66
CA GLN A 96 14.34 41.52 -27.86
C GLN A 96 15.39 40.65 -28.57
N GLN A 97 16.28 40.04 -27.83
CA GLN A 97 17.30 39.14 -28.38
C GLN A 97 16.70 37.91 -29.06
N LEU A 98 15.74 37.26 -28.37
CA LEU A 98 15.10 36.04 -28.87
C LEU A 98 14.25 36.30 -30.12
N THR A 99 13.53 37.40 -30.15
CA THR A 99 12.70 37.80 -31.29
C THR A 99 13.46 38.56 -32.39
N GLY A 100 14.59 39.17 -32.09
CA GLY A 100 15.32 40.01 -33.03
C GLY A 100 14.69 41.43 -33.21
N LEU A 101 13.69 41.78 -32.39
CA LEU A 101 12.99 43.07 -32.44
C LEU A 101 13.57 44.03 -31.40
N SER A 102 14.52 44.88 -31.78
CA SER A 102 15.22 45.81 -30.88
C SER A 102 14.34 46.85 -30.19
N ASN A 103 13.15 47.11 -30.72
CA ASN A 103 12.22 48.11 -30.17
C ASN A 103 11.04 47.45 -29.43
N LEU A 104 11.06 46.14 -29.21
CA LEU A 104 9.95 45.44 -28.54
C LEU A 104 9.78 45.95 -27.09
N GLY A 105 8.57 46.32 -26.72
CA GLY A 105 8.22 46.71 -25.37
C GLY A 105 8.96 47.98 -24.87
N THR A 106 9.30 48.93 -25.75
CA THR A 106 10.09 50.15 -25.42
C THR A 106 9.51 50.92 -24.24
N ASN A 107 8.18 50.96 -24.09
CA ASN A 107 7.45 51.70 -23.06
C ASN A 107 7.24 50.90 -21.75
N LEU A 108 7.75 49.68 -21.64
CA LEU A 108 7.61 48.86 -20.46
C LEU A 108 8.86 48.88 -19.59
N VAL A 109 8.71 48.50 -18.33
CA VAL A 109 9.83 48.24 -17.41
C VAL A 109 10.77 47.19 -18.01
N ASP A 110 12.04 47.22 -17.63
CA ASP A 110 13.02 46.32 -18.23
C ASP A 110 12.85 44.86 -17.77
N PHE A 111 12.36 44.67 -16.54
CA PHE A 111 12.19 43.32 -15.96
C PHE A 111 10.94 43.23 -15.08
N LYS A 112 10.23 42.10 -15.17
CA LYS A 112 9.22 41.70 -14.21
C LYS A 112 9.15 40.15 -14.15
N PRO A 113 9.27 39.54 -12.95
CA PRO A 113 9.23 38.12 -12.83
C PRO A 113 7.89 37.52 -13.29
N GLY A 114 7.90 36.30 -13.79
CA GLY A 114 6.69 35.58 -14.17
C GLY A 114 5.92 35.06 -12.96
N CYS A 115 4.76 34.48 -13.23
CA CYS A 115 3.92 33.77 -12.25
C CYS A 115 3.96 32.28 -12.52
N GLY A 116 3.66 31.44 -11.53
CA GLY A 116 3.53 30.01 -11.73
C GLY A 116 2.48 29.68 -12.79
N SER A 117 2.76 28.72 -13.65
CA SER A 117 1.80 28.18 -14.63
C SER A 117 0.64 27.47 -13.92
N LYS A 118 -0.54 27.42 -14.54
CA LYS A 118 -1.68 26.61 -14.05
C LYS A 118 -1.35 25.11 -13.98
N SER A 119 -0.42 24.64 -14.81
CA SER A 119 0.06 23.25 -14.77
C SER A 119 0.83 22.91 -13.49
N GLN A 120 1.31 23.93 -12.75
CA GLN A 120 2.03 23.79 -11.49
C GLN A 120 1.12 23.97 -10.25
N ASP A 121 -0.17 24.23 -10.43
CA ASP A 121 -1.10 24.35 -9.30
C ASP A 121 -1.13 23.02 -8.50
N PRO A 122 -1.29 23.07 -7.17
CA PRO A 122 -1.27 21.87 -6.34
C PRO A 122 -2.24 20.78 -6.82
N GLY A 123 -1.73 19.57 -7.06
CA GLY A 123 -2.50 18.42 -7.55
C GLY A 123 -2.83 18.43 -9.04
N MET A 124 -2.39 19.44 -9.79
CA MET A 124 -2.62 19.51 -11.23
C MET A 124 -1.75 18.53 -12.00
N GLU A 125 -0.51 18.31 -11.57
CA GLU A 125 0.41 17.36 -12.22
C GLU A 125 -0.23 15.97 -12.38
N GLU A 126 -0.80 15.41 -11.30
CA GLU A 126 -1.44 14.08 -11.38
C GLU A 126 -2.67 14.09 -12.29
N GLN A 127 -3.42 15.19 -12.33
CA GLN A 127 -4.58 15.31 -13.22
C GLN A 127 -4.15 15.35 -14.68
N LEU A 128 -3.07 16.07 -14.99
CA LEU A 128 -2.53 16.15 -16.35
C LEU A 128 -1.92 14.81 -16.81
N VAL A 129 -1.15 14.14 -15.93
CA VAL A 129 -0.67 12.79 -16.19
C VAL A 129 -1.84 11.83 -16.43
N ALA A 130 -2.88 11.88 -15.59
CA ALA A 130 -4.05 11.02 -15.76
C ALA A 130 -4.81 11.31 -17.06
N ARG A 131 -4.83 12.57 -17.51
CA ARG A 131 -5.53 12.98 -18.73
C ARG A 131 -4.73 12.69 -20.00
N PHE A 132 -3.43 12.98 -20.01
CA PHE A 132 -2.62 12.99 -21.23
C PHE A 132 -1.59 11.85 -21.33
N ASP A 133 -1.24 11.21 -20.20
CA ASP A 133 -0.25 10.13 -20.14
C ASP A 133 -0.82 8.82 -19.56
N SER A 134 -2.14 8.72 -19.44
CA SER A 134 -2.78 7.50 -18.92
C SER A 134 -2.59 6.26 -19.80
N GLU A 135 -2.08 6.40 -21.01
CA GLU A 135 -1.62 5.30 -21.87
C GLU A 135 -0.39 4.55 -21.28
N LYS A 136 0.30 5.13 -20.29
CA LYS A 136 1.34 4.44 -19.50
C LYS A 136 0.76 3.39 -18.55
N LEU A 137 -0.57 3.41 -18.29
CA LEU A 137 -1.30 2.38 -17.57
C LEU A 137 -1.79 1.32 -18.55
N SER A 138 -1.46 0.05 -18.25
CA SER A 138 -1.76 -1.09 -19.12
C SER A 138 -3.06 -1.83 -18.77
N ALA A 139 -3.63 -1.56 -17.60
CA ALA A 139 -4.86 -2.17 -17.16
C ALA A 139 -6.05 -1.73 -18.03
N ARG A 140 -6.96 -2.68 -18.29
CA ARG A 140 -8.18 -2.41 -19.06
C ARG A 140 -8.99 -1.29 -18.42
N LYS A 141 -9.27 -0.24 -19.17
CA LYS A 141 -10.19 0.84 -18.80
C LYS A 141 -11.63 0.40 -19.07
N VAL A 142 -12.51 0.70 -18.15
CA VAL A 142 -13.95 0.46 -18.27
C VAL A 142 -14.62 1.83 -18.22
N GLU A 143 -15.32 2.17 -19.29
CA GLU A 143 -16.14 3.37 -19.33
C GLU A 143 -17.49 3.08 -18.68
N LEU A 144 -17.94 3.98 -17.83
CA LEU A 144 -19.24 3.96 -17.18
C LEU A 144 -20.13 5.02 -17.81
N ALA A 145 -21.44 4.76 -17.90
CA ALA A 145 -22.39 5.78 -18.30
C ALA A 145 -22.49 6.85 -17.20
N ASP A 146 -22.82 8.09 -17.57
CA ASP A 146 -22.94 9.22 -16.62
C ASP A 146 -23.95 8.96 -15.47
N SER A 147 -24.91 8.06 -15.69
CA SER A 147 -25.92 7.68 -14.70
C SER A 147 -25.54 6.43 -13.88
N GLU A 148 -24.42 5.77 -14.15
CA GLU A 148 -23.97 4.55 -13.47
C GLU A 148 -23.20 4.91 -12.20
N ASP A 149 -23.57 4.35 -11.06
CA ASP A 149 -22.83 4.52 -9.81
C ASP A 149 -21.51 3.74 -9.85
N GLU A 150 -20.40 4.43 -9.66
CA GLU A 150 -19.06 3.83 -9.73
C GLU A 150 -18.84 2.72 -8.68
N ILE A 151 -19.48 2.80 -7.51
CA ILE A 151 -19.34 1.81 -6.43
C ILE A 151 -20.18 0.58 -6.78
N GLU A 152 -21.44 0.75 -7.19
CA GLU A 152 -22.30 -0.35 -7.63
C GLU A 152 -21.70 -1.06 -8.85
N ALA A 153 -21.12 -0.32 -9.77
CA ALA A 153 -20.42 -0.88 -10.92
C ALA A 153 -19.26 -1.83 -10.53
N CYS A 154 -18.59 -1.57 -9.41
CA CYS A 154 -17.56 -2.47 -8.88
C CYS A 154 -18.17 -3.75 -8.27
N PHE A 155 -19.34 -3.67 -7.62
CA PHE A 155 -20.06 -4.85 -7.13
C PHE A 155 -20.55 -5.73 -8.29
N ASP A 156 -21.23 -5.15 -9.27
CA ASP A 156 -21.82 -5.84 -10.42
C ASP A 156 -20.77 -6.60 -11.23
N ARG A 157 -19.55 -6.05 -11.30
CA ARG A 157 -18.40 -6.68 -11.99
C ARG A 157 -17.64 -7.69 -11.13
N GLY A 158 -18.10 -7.93 -9.88
CA GLY A 158 -17.49 -8.89 -8.97
C GLY A 158 -16.09 -8.50 -8.44
N TRP A 159 -15.74 -7.23 -8.51
CA TRP A 159 -14.43 -6.74 -8.03
C TRP A 159 -14.38 -6.52 -6.52
N SER A 160 -15.52 -6.46 -5.87
CA SER A 160 -15.64 -6.28 -4.43
C SER A 160 -15.56 -7.60 -3.66
N ASP A 161 -15.07 -7.52 -2.42
CA ASP A 161 -15.11 -8.57 -1.40
C ASP A 161 -16.44 -8.61 -0.61
N GLY A 162 -17.44 -7.85 -1.04
CA GLY A 162 -18.73 -7.68 -0.36
C GLY A 162 -18.84 -6.38 0.43
N LEU A 163 -17.76 -5.61 0.53
CA LEU A 163 -17.74 -4.25 1.10
C LEU A 163 -17.52 -3.22 -0.01
N PRO A 164 -18.06 -2.00 0.11
CA PRO A 164 -17.77 -0.93 -0.85
C PRO A 164 -16.26 -0.77 -1.09
N VAL A 165 -15.89 -0.59 -2.35
CA VAL A 165 -14.51 -0.32 -2.74
C VAL A 165 -14.37 1.09 -3.28
N VAL A 166 -13.18 1.66 -3.16
CA VAL A 166 -12.87 2.95 -3.77
C VAL A 166 -12.66 2.72 -5.28
N PRO A 167 -13.43 3.37 -6.16
CA PRO A 167 -13.26 3.20 -7.61
C PRO A 167 -11.83 3.53 -8.05
N PRO A 168 -11.13 2.61 -8.75
CA PRO A 168 -9.73 2.78 -9.11
C PRO A 168 -9.58 3.62 -10.39
N THR A 169 -9.93 4.89 -10.34
CA THR A 169 -9.73 5.82 -11.46
C THR A 169 -8.25 5.98 -11.78
N SER A 170 -7.91 6.33 -13.03
CA SER A 170 -6.52 6.55 -13.46
C SER A 170 -5.77 7.51 -12.54
N LEU A 171 -6.43 8.60 -12.13
CA LEU A 171 -5.86 9.58 -11.20
C LEU A 171 -5.51 8.95 -9.84
N ARG A 172 -6.39 8.13 -9.26
CA ARG A 172 -6.14 7.46 -7.97
C ARG A 172 -5.02 6.44 -8.07
N VAL A 173 -4.96 5.70 -9.19
CA VAL A 173 -3.89 4.71 -9.44
C VAL A 173 -2.53 5.40 -9.61
N ILE A 174 -2.46 6.49 -10.39
CA ILE A 174 -1.23 7.28 -10.56
C ILE A 174 -0.74 7.84 -9.22
N ARG A 175 -1.66 8.38 -8.40
CA ARG A 175 -1.31 8.82 -7.04
C ARG A 175 -0.77 7.68 -6.18
N MET A 176 -1.38 6.50 -6.24
CA MET A 176 -0.90 5.31 -5.51
C MET A 176 0.49 4.89 -5.94
N LEU A 177 0.78 4.91 -7.25
CA LEU A 177 2.08 4.57 -7.82
C LEU A 177 3.22 5.51 -7.39
N LYS A 178 2.92 6.75 -6.97
CA LYS A 178 3.93 7.64 -6.34
C LYS A 178 4.50 7.08 -5.02
N GLY A 179 3.84 6.12 -4.40
CA GLY A 179 4.33 5.41 -3.20
C GLY A 179 5.48 4.44 -3.45
N THR A 180 5.91 4.25 -4.70
CA THR A 180 7.03 3.35 -5.05
C THR A 180 7.88 3.93 -6.18
N LYS A 181 9.11 3.41 -6.30
CA LYS A 181 10.00 3.69 -7.44
C LYS A 181 9.93 2.62 -8.52
N LYS A 182 9.19 1.53 -8.28
CA LYS A 182 9.01 0.44 -9.26
C LYS A 182 8.17 0.92 -10.44
N ALA A 183 8.50 0.45 -11.64
CA ALA A 183 7.73 0.78 -12.84
C ALA A 183 6.32 0.15 -12.78
N PRO A 184 5.26 0.82 -13.30
CA PRO A 184 3.89 0.30 -13.26
C PRO A 184 3.74 -1.08 -13.92
N ASP A 185 4.49 -1.36 -14.98
CA ASP A 185 4.49 -2.60 -15.77
C ASP A 185 5.43 -3.69 -15.22
N GLU A 186 6.26 -3.37 -14.21
CA GLU A 186 7.11 -4.35 -13.54
C GLU A 186 6.26 -5.46 -12.93
N ILE A 187 6.62 -6.73 -13.19
CA ILE A 187 5.92 -7.89 -12.66
C ILE A 187 6.49 -8.23 -11.28
N ILE A 188 5.66 -8.13 -10.23
CA ILE A 188 6.02 -8.52 -8.87
C ILE A 188 6.02 -10.05 -8.69
N GLY A 189 5.26 -10.78 -9.47
CA GLY A 189 5.16 -12.22 -9.47
C GLY A 189 3.82 -12.72 -10.02
N ASN A 190 3.59 -14.03 -9.90
CA ASN A 190 2.34 -14.67 -10.33
C ASN A 190 1.46 -14.93 -9.11
N ILE A 191 0.25 -14.39 -9.09
CA ILE A 191 -0.66 -14.49 -7.94
C ILE A 191 -1.45 -15.82 -8.01
N PRO A 192 -1.30 -16.71 -7.00
CA PRO A 192 -2.12 -17.91 -6.92
C PRO A 192 -3.57 -17.57 -6.53
N PRO A 193 -4.55 -18.45 -6.85
CA PRO A 193 -4.38 -19.79 -7.40
C PRO A 193 -4.22 -19.87 -8.92
N ASP A 194 -4.67 -18.86 -9.68
CA ASP A 194 -4.62 -18.88 -11.16
C ASP A 194 -3.21 -18.66 -11.73
N ASN A 195 -2.26 -18.25 -10.88
CA ASN A 195 -0.87 -17.95 -11.24
C ASN A 195 -0.73 -16.92 -12.39
N LEU A 196 -1.62 -15.94 -12.41
CA LEU A 196 -1.58 -14.86 -13.38
C LEU A 196 -0.49 -13.83 -13.02
N PRO A 197 0.25 -13.31 -14.02
CA PRO A 197 1.26 -12.29 -13.78
C PRO A 197 0.61 -11.02 -13.23
N CYS A 198 1.21 -10.48 -12.17
CA CYS A 198 0.76 -9.29 -11.49
C CYS A 198 1.78 -8.17 -11.66
N THR A 199 1.36 -7.08 -12.28
CA THR A 199 2.15 -5.86 -12.39
C THR A 199 2.00 -5.00 -11.13
N ILE A 200 2.95 -4.10 -10.89
CA ILE A 200 2.86 -3.09 -9.82
C ILE A 200 1.58 -2.25 -9.96
N GLU A 201 1.17 -1.95 -11.19
CA GLU A 201 -0.11 -1.28 -11.48
C GLU A 201 -1.31 -2.07 -10.93
N LYS A 202 -1.37 -3.40 -11.13
CA LYS A 202 -2.47 -4.23 -10.60
C LYS A 202 -2.48 -4.23 -9.06
N VAL A 203 -1.32 -4.21 -8.43
CA VAL A 203 -1.23 -4.05 -6.97
C VAL A 203 -1.76 -2.68 -6.55
N ALA A 204 -1.38 -1.60 -7.27
CA ALA A 204 -1.85 -0.24 -6.99
C ALA A 204 -3.38 -0.11 -7.15
N ILE A 205 -3.96 -0.72 -8.18
CA ILE A 205 -5.42 -0.77 -8.38
C ILE A 205 -6.11 -1.37 -7.15
N ASN A 206 -5.67 -2.55 -6.68
CA ASN A 206 -6.28 -3.21 -5.52
C ASN A 206 -6.02 -2.46 -4.21
N ALA A 207 -4.86 -1.78 -4.07
CA ALA A 207 -4.58 -0.89 -2.94
C ALA A 207 -5.52 0.34 -2.92
N VAL A 208 -5.80 0.94 -4.08
CA VAL A 208 -6.82 1.99 -4.21
C VAL A 208 -8.19 1.47 -3.82
N MET A 209 -8.59 0.33 -4.38
CA MET A 209 -9.90 -0.29 -4.09
C MET A 209 -10.08 -0.58 -2.61
N ALA A 210 -9.03 -1.02 -1.92
CA ALA A 210 -9.02 -1.21 -0.47
C ALA A 210 -9.13 0.09 0.34
N GLY A 211 -8.82 1.24 -0.26
CA GLY A 211 -8.78 2.53 0.40
C GLY A 211 -7.43 2.92 1.00
N CYS A 212 -6.32 2.32 0.57
CA CYS A 212 -4.97 2.67 0.99
C CYS A 212 -4.63 4.13 0.64
N LYS A 213 -3.66 4.69 1.38
CA LYS A 213 -2.94 5.89 0.99
C LYS A 213 -1.65 5.52 0.24
N PRO A 214 -1.08 6.41 -0.59
CA PRO A 214 0.20 6.16 -1.27
C PRO A 214 1.34 5.77 -0.32
N GLU A 215 1.39 6.35 0.90
CA GLU A 215 2.41 6.05 1.90
C GLU A 215 2.33 4.62 2.44
N PHE A 216 1.20 3.93 2.25
CA PHE A 216 1.01 2.53 2.66
C PHE A 216 1.49 1.55 1.59
N PHE A 217 1.67 2.02 0.35
CA PHE A 217 1.91 1.18 -0.80
C PHE A 217 3.19 0.32 -0.69
N PRO A 218 4.33 0.80 -0.15
CA PRO A 218 5.50 -0.07 0.11
C PRO A 218 5.17 -1.26 1.02
N THR A 219 4.32 -1.06 2.04
CA THR A 219 3.90 -2.14 2.95
C THR A 219 2.99 -3.14 2.24
N VAL A 220 2.11 -2.67 1.35
CA VAL A 220 1.28 -3.54 0.50
C VAL A 220 2.16 -4.37 -0.44
N LEU A 221 3.15 -3.76 -1.11
CA LEU A 221 4.09 -4.49 -1.98
C LEU A 221 4.84 -5.57 -1.22
N ALA A 222 5.39 -5.25 -0.04
CA ALA A 222 6.08 -6.22 0.81
C ALA A 222 5.14 -7.37 1.25
N SER A 223 3.84 -7.09 1.48
CA SER A 223 2.86 -8.14 1.82
C SER A 223 2.60 -9.09 0.65
N VAL A 224 2.60 -8.58 -0.57
CA VAL A 224 2.47 -9.39 -1.79
C VAL A 224 3.73 -10.24 -1.98
N GLU A 225 4.93 -9.64 -1.87
CA GLU A 225 6.20 -10.37 -1.94
C GLU A 225 6.28 -11.48 -0.88
N ALA A 226 5.81 -11.22 0.35
CA ALA A 226 5.71 -12.24 1.40
C ALA A 226 4.74 -13.38 1.03
N ALA A 227 3.56 -13.05 0.49
CA ALA A 227 2.56 -14.03 0.10
C ALA A 227 3.02 -14.94 -1.05
N LEU A 228 3.95 -14.46 -1.88
CA LEU A 228 4.53 -15.19 -3.00
C LEU A 228 5.71 -16.10 -2.61
N GLN A 229 6.19 -16.04 -1.36
CA GLN A 229 7.23 -16.96 -0.90
C GLN A 229 6.66 -18.39 -0.83
N ASP A 230 7.37 -19.37 -1.39
CA ASP A 230 6.93 -20.78 -1.41
C ASP A 230 6.58 -21.31 -0.02
N LYS A 231 7.32 -20.87 1.01
CA LYS A 231 7.10 -21.27 2.41
C LYS A 231 5.75 -20.80 2.97
N PHE A 232 5.17 -19.71 2.43
CA PHE A 232 3.84 -19.26 2.84
C PHE A 232 2.73 -20.15 2.29
N CYS A 233 3.00 -20.84 1.18
CA CYS A 233 2.08 -21.80 0.57
C CYS A 233 0.68 -21.21 0.28
N MET A 234 0.62 -20.01 -0.33
CA MET A 234 -0.63 -19.28 -0.57
C MET A 234 -1.65 -20.12 -1.37
N HIS A 235 -1.20 -20.86 -2.39
CA HIS A 235 -2.06 -21.74 -3.18
C HIS A 235 -2.75 -22.80 -2.28
N GLY A 236 -1.98 -23.50 -1.46
CA GLY A 236 -2.51 -24.50 -0.54
C GLY A 236 -3.47 -23.92 0.49
N LEU A 237 -3.17 -22.70 0.98
CA LEU A 237 -4.03 -21.95 1.90
C LEU A 237 -5.42 -21.65 1.31
N LEU A 238 -5.51 -21.39 0.02
CA LEU A 238 -6.78 -21.16 -0.68
C LEU A 238 -7.52 -22.45 -1.01
N CYS A 239 -6.79 -23.50 -1.43
CA CYS A 239 -7.38 -24.77 -1.86
C CYS A 239 -7.85 -25.66 -0.70
N THR A 240 -7.44 -25.39 0.54
CA THR A 240 -7.90 -26.17 1.70
C THR A 240 -9.34 -25.80 2.07
N THR A 241 -10.08 -26.77 2.59
CA THR A 241 -11.38 -26.52 3.21
C THR A 241 -11.27 -25.86 4.59
N TYR A 242 -10.07 -25.87 5.17
CA TYR A 242 -9.80 -25.16 6.41
C TYR A 242 -9.89 -23.64 6.20
N PHE A 243 -10.36 -22.91 7.18
CA PHE A 243 -10.80 -21.53 7.01
C PHE A 243 -9.79 -20.47 7.49
N SER A 244 -8.50 -20.73 7.42
CA SER A 244 -7.46 -19.73 7.66
C SER A 244 -7.28 -18.77 6.47
N GLY A 245 -6.69 -17.61 6.77
CA GLY A 245 -6.32 -16.60 5.80
C GLY A 245 -5.03 -15.89 6.18
N PRO A 246 -4.51 -15.00 5.33
CA PRO A 246 -3.33 -14.20 5.64
C PRO A 246 -3.54 -13.29 6.86
N VAL A 247 -2.66 -13.42 7.85
CA VAL A 247 -2.55 -12.54 9.02
C VAL A 247 -1.22 -11.82 8.94
N MET A 248 -1.24 -10.50 9.02
CA MET A 248 -0.09 -9.64 8.82
C MET A 248 0.29 -8.94 10.13
N VAL A 249 1.52 -9.14 10.58
CA VAL A 249 2.13 -8.40 11.69
C VAL A 249 3.21 -7.48 11.14
N VAL A 250 3.07 -6.18 11.38
CA VAL A 250 4.01 -5.18 10.88
C VAL A 250 4.93 -4.72 12.00
N ASN A 251 6.22 -4.65 11.69
CA ASN A 251 7.29 -4.25 12.59
C ASN A 251 8.10 -3.07 12.04
N GLY A 252 8.74 -2.35 12.96
CA GLY A 252 9.76 -1.35 12.68
C GLY A 252 9.25 0.07 12.47
N PRO A 253 10.12 0.98 12.01
CA PRO A 253 9.83 2.42 11.91
C PRO A 253 8.63 2.78 11.03
N VAL A 254 8.24 1.91 10.10
CA VAL A 254 7.05 2.11 9.26
C VAL A 254 5.77 2.29 10.08
N ILE A 255 5.66 1.62 11.23
CA ILE A 255 4.49 1.70 12.11
C ILE A 255 4.15 3.17 12.43
N LYS A 256 5.15 3.91 12.89
CA LYS A 256 5.01 5.33 13.23
C LYS A 256 4.85 6.19 11.97
N ARG A 257 5.63 5.90 10.93
CA ARG A 257 5.66 6.67 9.69
C ARG A 257 4.31 6.73 9.00
N ILE A 258 3.58 5.61 8.96
CA ILE A 258 2.25 5.54 8.30
C ILE A 258 1.08 5.55 9.29
N GLY A 259 1.34 5.72 10.59
CA GLY A 259 0.33 5.85 11.62
C GLY A 259 -0.47 4.58 11.88
N MET A 260 0.18 3.41 11.90
CA MET A 260 -0.47 2.16 12.29
C MET A 260 -0.79 2.15 13.80
N ASN A 261 -1.87 1.48 14.15
CA ASN A 261 -2.28 1.29 15.54
C ASN A 261 -1.71 -0.02 16.10
N CYS A 262 -0.94 0.08 17.18
CA CYS A 262 -0.49 -1.03 18.01
C CYS A 262 -1.04 -0.98 19.46
N GLY A 263 -1.94 -0.04 19.75
CA GLY A 263 -2.54 0.20 21.07
C GLY A 263 -3.96 -0.34 21.19
N VAL A 264 -4.83 0.44 21.82
CA VAL A 264 -6.23 0.07 22.04
C VAL A 264 -6.91 -0.33 20.72
N ASN A 265 -7.57 -1.49 20.73
CA ASN A 265 -8.28 -2.04 19.56
C ASN A 265 -7.40 -2.28 18.32
N ALA A 266 -6.10 -2.59 18.50
CA ALA A 266 -5.17 -2.78 17.40
C ALA A 266 -5.59 -3.87 16.40
N LEU A 267 -6.28 -4.91 16.86
CA LEU A 267 -6.79 -6.03 16.06
C LEU A 267 -8.23 -5.78 15.53
N GLY A 268 -8.82 -4.65 15.87
CA GLY A 268 -10.17 -4.27 15.48
C GLY A 268 -10.21 -3.15 14.43
N GLN A 269 -11.38 -2.55 14.31
CA GLN A 269 -11.64 -1.46 13.38
C GLN A 269 -11.09 -0.10 13.89
N GLY A 270 -11.02 0.91 13.03
CA GLY A 270 -10.78 2.31 13.38
C GLY A 270 -9.47 2.90 12.85
N ASN A 271 -8.45 2.08 12.60
CA ASN A 271 -7.21 2.56 11.97
C ASN A 271 -7.17 2.26 10.48
N ARG A 272 -7.00 3.31 9.65
CA ARG A 272 -7.02 3.17 8.20
C ARG A 272 -5.88 2.30 7.69
N ALA A 273 -4.66 2.44 8.20
CA ALA A 273 -3.52 1.66 7.74
C ALA A 273 -3.70 0.17 8.05
N ASN A 274 -4.04 -0.18 9.32
CA ASN A 274 -4.32 -1.56 9.72
C ASN A 274 -5.42 -2.19 8.84
N ALA A 275 -6.53 -1.49 8.65
CA ALA A 275 -7.67 -2.03 7.91
C ALA A 275 -7.37 -2.19 6.41
N THR A 276 -6.81 -1.16 5.76
CA THR A 276 -6.72 -1.14 4.30
C THR A 276 -5.53 -1.91 3.74
N ILE A 277 -4.41 -2.01 4.46
CA ILE A 277 -3.23 -2.76 4.00
C ILE A 277 -3.56 -4.26 3.91
N GLY A 278 -4.15 -4.84 4.95
CA GLY A 278 -4.57 -6.24 4.93
C GLY A 278 -5.62 -6.51 3.86
N ARG A 279 -6.60 -5.59 3.70
CA ARG A 279 -7.64 -5.70 2.67
C ARG A 279 -7.07 -5.64 1.25
N ALA A 280 -6.03 -4.83 1.01
CA ALA A 280 -5.40 -4.73 -0.31
C ALA A 280 -4.82 -6.07 -0.77
N LEU A 281 -4.15 -6.81 0.12
CA LEU A 281 -3.66 -8.16 -0.18
C LEU A 281 -4.82 -9.12 -0.50
N GLN A 282 -5.91 -9.11 0.28
CA GLN A 282 -7.08 -9.96 0.07
C GLN A 282 -7.78 -9.66 -1.26
N LEU A 283 -7.98 -8.39 -1.58
CA LEU A 283 -8.56 -7.98 -2.88
C LEU A 283 -7.65 -8.39 -4.05
N LEU A 284 -6.33 -8.28 -3.91
CA LEU A 284 -5.39 -8.71 -4.94
C LEU A 284 -5.49 -10.21 -5.21
N ILE A 285 -5.51 -11.03 -4.15
CA ILE A 285 -5.67 -12.49 -4.25
C ILE A 285 -6.99 -12.83 -4.96
N ARG A 286 -8.07 -12.12 -4.62
CA ARG A 286 -9.38 -12.29 -5.24
C ARG A 286 -9.38 -11.87 -6.72
N ASN A 287 -8.94 -10.64 -7.00
CA ASN A 287 -9.16 -9.99 -8.31
C ASN A 287 -8.11 -10.36 -9.36
N VAL A 288 -6.88 -10.65 -8.94
CA VAL A 288 -5.78 -11.04 -9.83
C VAL A 288 -5.53 -12.54 -9.76
N GLY A 289 -5.55 -13.11 -8.55
CA GLY A 289 -5.32 -14.53 -8.35
C GLY A 289 -6.52 -15.44 -8.63
N GLY A 290 -7.73 -14.89 -8.68
CA GLY A 290 -8.94 -15.72 -8.84
C GLY A 290 -9.39 -16.44 -7.56
N GLY A 291 -8.87 -16.05 -6.39
CA GLY A 291 -9.24 -16.61 -5.09
C GLY A 291 -10.65 -16.24 -4.62
N VAL A 292 -11.66 -16.61 -5.41
CA VAL A 292 -13.06 -16.28 -5.14
C VAL A 292 -13.70 -17.37 -4.29
N PRO A 293 -14.45 -17.01 -3.21
CA PRO A 293 -15.21 -17.96 -2.41
C PRO A 293 -16.18 -18.80 -3.24
N GLY A 294 -16.21 -20.11 -2.98
CA GLY A 294 -16.97 -21.09 -3.77
C GLY A 294 -16.31 -21.50 -5.09
N GLY A 295 -15.31 -20.76 -5.54
CA GLY A 295 -14.39 -21.14 -6.59
C GLY A 295 -13.19 -21.92 -6.04
N ILE A 296 -11.98 -21.37 -6.19
CA ILE A 296 -10.75 -21.98 -5.64
C ILE A 296 -10.59 -21.69 -4.15
N ASP A 297 -11.11 -20.58 -3.62
CA ASP A 297 -11.21 -20.40 -2.17
C ASP A 297 -12.26 -21.38 -1.61
N ARG A 298 -11.75 -22.47 -1.03
CA ARG A 298 -12.55 -23.62 -0.57
C ARG A 298 -12.90 -23.58 0.91
N ALA A 299 -12.57 -22.52 1.63
CA ALA A 299 -12.86 -22.41 3.04
C ALA A 299 -14.33 -22.70 3.35
N VAL A 300 -14.62 -23.73 4.18
CA VAL A 300 -16.00 -24.16 4.45
C VAL A 300 -16.80 -23.16 5.26
N MET A 301 -16.14 -22.40 6.14
CA MET A 301 -16.78 -21.38 6.97
C MET A 301 -16.24 -19.97 6.69
N GLY A 302 -14.96 -19.87 6.30
CA GLY A 302 -14.24 -18.61 6.30
C GLY A 302 -14.04 -18.09 7.72
N ASN A 303 -13.48 -16.88 7.84
CA ASN A 303 -13.42 -16.12 9.09
C ASN A 303 -13.38 -14.63 8.78
N PRO A 304 -13.76 -13.73 9.72
CA PRO A 304 -13.75 -12.29 9.49
C PRO A 304 -12.39 -11.71 9.09
N GLY A 305 -11.29 -12.36 9.48
CA GLY A 305 -9.93 -11.98 9.08
C GLY A 305 -9.65 -12.11 7.58
N LYS A 306 -10.53 -12.79 6.82
CA LYS A 306 -10.42 -12.86 5.35
C LYS A 306 -10.89 -11.60 4.63
N TYR A 307 -11.49 -10.62 5.31
CA TYR A 307 -11.64 -9.26 4.79
C TYR A 307 -10.34 -8.48 4.94
N THR A 308 -9.76 -8.53 6.15
CA THR A 308 -8.51 -7.87 6.53
C THR A 308 -8.03 -8.42 7.86
N TYR A 309 -6.75 -8.71 7.98
CA TYR A 309 -6.15 -9.08 9.26
C TYR A 309 -4.71 -8.56 9.30
N CYS A 310 -4.57 -7.29 9.61
CA CYS A 310 -3.28 -6.61 9.66
C CYS A 310 -3.21 -5.73 10.89
N PHE A 311 -2.13 -5.86 11.65
CA PHE A 311 -1.89 -5.05 12.84
C PHE A 311 -0.39 -4.80 13.04
N ALA A 312 -0.06 -3.81 13.86
CA ALA A 312 1.31 -3.48 14.22
C ALA A 312 1.66 -4.08 15.59
N GLU A 313 2.90 -4.55 15.74
CA GLU A 313 3.46 -4.93 17.04
C GLU A 313 3.73 -3.67 17.89
N ASP A 314 3.46 -3.73 19.20
CA ASP A 314 3.86 -2.71 20.17
C ASP A 314 5.34 -2.85 20.53
N GLU A 315 6.17 -2.03 19.91
CA GLU A 315 7.63 -1.99 20.07
C GLU A 315 8.09 -0.95 21.11
N SER A 316 7.18 -0.45 21.94
CA SER A 316 7.50 0.58 22.96
C SER A 316 8.47 0.10 24.03
N ASP A 317 8.66 -1.20 24.17
CA ASP A 317 9.57 -1.83 25.10
C ASP A 317 10.82 -2.32 24.37
N GLU A 318 11.95 -1.63 24.58
CA GLU A 318 13.20 -1.93 23.86
C GLU A 318 13.86 -3.26 24.29
N GLU A 319 13.59 -3.72 25.52
CA GLU A 319 14.12 -4.97 26.06
C GLU A 319 13.30 -6.20 25.61
N TRP A 320 12.09 -5.98 25.09
CA TRP A 320 11.25 -7.03 24.57
C TRP A 320 11.51 -7.20 23.06
N ALA A 321 12.14 -8.32 22.69
CA ALA A 321 12.45 -8.60 21.29
C ALA A 321 11.18 -8.61 20.42
N THR A 322 11.21 -7.97 19.25
CA THR A 322 10.09 -7.95 18.31
C THR A 322 9.98 -9.28 17.56
N LEU A 323 8.84 -9.52 16.90
CA LEU A 323 8.67 -10.67 16.02
C LEU A 323 9.68 -10.62 14.85
N ALA A 324 9.94 -9.42 14.30
CA ALA A 324 10.93 -9.26 13.25
C ALA A 324 12.35 -9.63 13.72
N GLN A 325 12.72 -9.28 14.96
CA GLN A 325 14.01 -9.69 15.54
C GLN A 325 14.11 -11.20 15.72
N ASP A 326 13.04 -11.89 16.14
CA ASP A 326 12.98 -13.36 16.18
C ASP A 326 13.20 -13.98 14.79
N ARG A 327 12.92 -13.23 13.73
CA ARG A 327 13.10 -13.64 12.32
C ARG A 327 14.42 -13.20 11.71
N GLY A 328 15.32 -12.60 12.51
CA GLY A 328 16.67 -12.21 12.09
C GLY A 328 16.81 -10.83 11.46
N PHE A 329 15.79 -9.96 11.62
CA PHE A 329 15.85 -8.56 11.18
C PHE A 329 16.31 -7.65 12.31
N ASP A 330 16.91 -6.52 11.94
CA ASP A 330 17.25 -5.49 12.90
C ASP A 330 16.00 -4.68 13.31
N ARG A 331 16.01 -4.11 14.51
CA ARG A 331 14.92 -3.26 15.02
C ARG A 331 14.70 -2.02 14.15
N SER A 332 15.71 -1.57 13.43
CA SER A 332 15.64 -0.48 12.47
C SER A 332 15.00 -0.86 11.13
N ASP A 333 14.83 -2.15 10.86
CA ASP A 333 14.17 -2.63 9.65
C ASP A 333 12.65 -2.54 9.80
N SER A 334 12.00 -2.08 8.73
CA SER A 334 10.55 -2.19 8.59
C SER A 334 10.20 -3.51 7.90
N VAL A 335 9.36 -4.33 8.53
CA VAL A 335 9.13 -5.71 8.11
C VAL A 335 7.65 -6.06 8.16
N VAL A 336 7.17 -6.77 7.14
CA VAL A 336 5.91 -7.50 7.15
C VAL A 336 6.18 -8.94 7.50
N ASN A 337 5.53 -9.46 8.55
CA ASN A 337 5.48 -10.88 8.86
C ASN A 337 4.10 -11.40 8.48
N LEU A 338 4.04 -12.40 7.61
CA LEU A 338 2.80 -12.97 7.10
C LEU A 338 2.62 -14.39 7.61
N PHE A 339 1.47 -14.67 8.20
CA PHE A 339 1.12 -15.92 8.84
C PHE A 339 -0.23 -16.44 8.32
N ALA A 340 -0.37 -17.74 8.12
CA ALA A 340 -1.63 -18.35 7.75
C ALA A 340 -2.44 -18.66 9.02
N GLY A 341 -3.38 -17.77 9.37
CA GLY A 341 -4.05 -17.82 10.66
C GLY A 341 -5.58 -17.83 10.59
N GLU A 342 -6.16 -18.19 11.70
CA GLU A 342 -7.60 -18.21 11.96
C GLU A 342 -8.07 -16.93 12.66
N GLY A 343 -9.26 -16.99 13.23
CA GLY A 343 -9.80 -15.95 14.10
C GLY A 343 -9.07 -15.85 15.44
N LEU A 344 -9.40 -14.81 16.19
CA LEU A 344 -8.81 -14.51 17.49
C LEU A 344 -9.46 -15.33 18.61
N GLN A 345 -8.65 -16.04 19.41
CA GLN A 345 -9.09 -16.70 20.63
C GLN A 345 -8.53 -15.93 21.85
N PRO A 346 -9.37 -15.43 22.78
CA PRO A 346 -8.90 -14.71 23.94
C PRO A 346 -8.25 -15.62 24.99
N ILE A 347 -7.26 -15.08 25.71
CA ILE A 347 -6.71 -15.62 26.94
C ILE A 347 -7.04 -14.63 28.05
N VAL A 348 -7.83 -15.06 29.04
CA VAL A 348 -8.20 -14.27 30.19
C VAL A 348 -7.35 -14.70 31.38
N ASP A 349 -6.53 -13.80 31.90
CA ASP A 349 -5.80 -14.01 33.16
C ASP A 349 -5.68 -12.70 33.93
N GLN A 350 -6.64 -12.47 34.80
CA GLN A 350 -6.69 -11.26 35.64
C GLN A 350 -6.09 -11.49 37.03
N GLN A 351 -5.58 -12.68 37.32
CA GLN A 351 -5.14 -13.09 38.64
C GLN A 351 -3.64 -13.34 38.79
N SER A 352 -2.99 -13.84 37.76
CA SER A 352 -1.55 -14.13 37.80
C SER A 352 -0.72 -12.87 38.04
N ARG A 353 0.21 -12.95 39.02
CA ARG A 353 1.13 -11.87 39.38
C ARG A 353 2.59 -12.29 39.34
N ASN A 354 2.85 -13.50 38.82
CA ASN A 354 4.19 -14.02 38.55
C ASN A 354 4.23 -14.70 37.19
N PRO A 355 5.40 -14.79 36.56
CA PRO A 355 5.58 -15.35 35.21
C PRO A 355 5.15 -16.81 35.11
N GLU A 356 5.46 -17.63 36.10
CA GLU A 356 5.21 -19.09 36.07
C GLU A 356 3.72 -19.39 35.99
N SER A 357 2.91 -18.74 36.85
CA SER A 357 1.46 -18.88 36.83
C SER A 357 0.86 -18.43 35.52
N LEU A 358 1.31 -17.28 35.01
CA LEU A 358 0.83 -16.71 33.76
C LEU A 358 1.18 -17.62 32.56
N ALA A 359 2.44 -18.08 32.46
CA ALA A 359 2.88 -18.99 31.41
C ALA A 359 2.10 -20.31 31.41
N LYS A 360 1.81 -20.85 32.60
CA LYS A 360 1.03 -22.08 32.75
C LYS A 360 -0.41 -21.89 32.25
N ASN A 361 -1.05 -20.77 32.56
CA ASN A 361 -2.39 -20.46 32.06
C ASN A 361 -2.39 -20.25 30.53
N MET A 362 -1.43 -19.49 30.01
CA MET A 362 -1.25 -19.33 28.55
C MET A 362 -1.02 -20.67 27.84
N ALA A 363 -0.19 -21.55 28.40
CA ALA A 363 0.05 -22.89 27.85
C ALA A 363 -1.24 -23.74 27.83
N ASN A 364 -2.06 -23.68 28.88
CA ASN A 364 -3.34 -24.38 28.92
C ASN A 364 -4.27 -23.90 27.80
N SER A 365 -4.33 -22.60 27.54
CA SER A 365 -5.13 -22.02 26.46
C SER A 365 -4.57 -22.45 25.09
N LEU A 366 -3.25 -22.49 24.91
CA LEU A 366 -2.58 -22.91 23.69
C LEU A 366 -2.80 -24.41 23.34
N ARG A 367 -3.16 -25.26 24.32
CA ARG A 367 -3.48 -26.68 24.05
C ARG A 367 -4.69 -26.85 23.13
N SER A 368 -5.63 -25.90 23.12
CA SER A 368 -6.83 -25.95 22.29
C SER A 368 -6.59 -25.61 20.81
N VAL A 369 -5.42 -25.06 20.46
CA VAL A 369 -5.09 -24.68 19.07
C VAL A 369 -5.33 -25.86 18.14
N VAL A 370 -6.11 -25.63 17.07
CA VAL A 370 -6.60 -26.60 16.09
C VAL A 370 -7.46 -27.70 16.73
N ASN A 371 -6.90 -28.50 17.59
CA ASN A 371 -7.55 -29.57 18.34
C ASN A 371 -6.66 -29.96 19.53
N SER A 372 -7.25 -30.15 20.70
CA SER A 372 -6.51 -30.46 21.95
C SER A 372 -5.65 -31.73 21.91
N LYS A 373 -5.87 -32.62 20.94
CA LYS A 373 -5.16 -33.88 20.78
C LYS A 373 -4.29 -34.00 19.52
N LEU A 374 -4.18 -32.89 18.71
CA LEU A 374 -3.25 -32.81 17.59
C LEU A 374 -1.99 -32.07 18.00
N TYR A 375 -0.85 -32.76 17.92
CA TYR A 375 0.45 -32.30 18.42
C TYR A 375 1.53 -32.39 17.33
N GLY A 376 2.50 -31.46 17.40
CA GLY A 376 3.64 -31.40 16.47
C GLY A 376 3.30 -30.98 15.04
N LEU A 377 2.09 -30.47 14.79
CA LEU A 377 1.60 -30.13 13.46
C LEU A 377 1.15 -28.66 13.34
N ALA A 378 0.90 -28.00 14.47
CA ALA A 378 0.29 -26.68 14.50
C ALA A 378 1.32 -25.57 14.68
N ASP A 379 0.97 -24.40 14.18
CA ASP A 379 1.60 -23.13 14.49
C ASP A 379 0.59 -22.22 15.21
N ALA A 380 1.09 -21.22 15.94
CA ALA A 380 0.25 -20.16 16.49
C ALA A 380 1.06 -18.87 16.70
N ILE A 381 0.36 -17.74 16.65
CA ILE A 381 0.86 -16.49 17.18
C ILE A 381 0.20 -16.27 18.56
N LEU A 382 1.01 -16.17 19.60
CA LEU A 382 0.59 -15.67 20.91
C LEU A 382 0.74 -14.16 20.92
N VAL A 383 -0.36 -13.45 21.04
CA VAL A 383 -0.40 -12.00 21.16
C VAL A 383 -0.45 -11.63 22.64
N VAL A 384 0.66 -11.17 23.19
CA VAL A 384 0.79 -10.81 24.62
C VAL A 384 0.37 -9.36 24.82
N CYS A 385 -0.62 -9.12 25.67
CA CYS A 385 -1.03 -7.76 25.98
C CYS A 385 0.02 -7.04 26.87
N PRO A 386 0.05 -5.68 26.86
CA PRO A 386 1.03 -4.91 27.63
C PRO A 386 1.01 -5.19 29.13
N GLU A 387 -0.13 -5.53 29.73
CA GLU A 387 -0.20 -5.85 31.16
C GLU A 387 0.40 -7.22 31.48
N HIS A 388 0.14 -8.26 30.67
CA HIS A 388 0.80 -9.55 30.84
C HIS A 388 2.31 -9.43 30.61
N ARG A 389 2.74 -8.65 29.59
CA ARG A 389 4.16 -8.36 29.35
C ARG A 389 4.80 -7.71 30.60
N ARG A 390 4.09 -6.80 31.27
CA ARG A 390 4.57 -6.17 32.53
C ARG A 390 4.75 -7.21 33.64
N VAL A 391 3.82 -8.14 33.82
CA VAL A 391 3.95 -9.24 34.82
C VAL A 391 5.20 -10.07 34.55
N LEU A 392 5.44 -10.44 33.30
CA LEU A 392 6.63 -11.19 32.90
C LEU A 392 7.92 -10.42 33.22
N LYS A 393 8.00 -9.15 32.82
CA LYS A 393 9.16 -8.29 33.09
C LYS A 393 9.41 -8.05 34.57
N GLN A 394 8.37 -7.83 35.38
CA GLN A 394 8.51 -7.67 36.83
C GLN A 394 9.07 -8.92 37.50
N GLY A 395 8.82 -10.09 36.94
CA GLY A 395 9.44 -11.34 37.38
C GLY A 395 10.80 -11.64 36.73
N GLY A 396 11.35 -10.69 35.95
CA GLY A 396 12.68 -10.81 35.33
C GLY A 396 12.69 -11.66 34.05
N TRP A 397 11.52 -11.98 33.47
CA TRP A 397 11.44 -12.82 32.28
C TRP A 397 11.53 -12.00 30.97
N THR A 398 12.32 -12.52 30.06
CA THR A 398 12.37 -12.11 28.66
C THR A 398 11.32 -12.85 27.82
N LYS A 399 11.18 -12.48 26.56
CA LYS A 399 10.36 -13.21 25.57
C LYS A 399 10.85 -14.66 25.38
N THR A 400 12.17 -14.86 25.46
CA THR A 400 12.80 -16.19 25.36
C THR A 400 12.42 -17.07 26.53
N ASP A 401 12.45 -16.53 27.76
CA ASP A 401 12.05 -17.27 28.97
C ASP A 401 10.57 -17.66 28.91
N LEU A 402 9.70 -16.75 28.47
CA LEU A 402 8.28 -17.09 28.23
C LEU A 402 8.13 -18.22 27.23
N ARG A 403 8.82 -18.13 26.06
CA ARG A 403 8.74 -19.18 25.01
C ARG A 403 9.17 -20.53 25.57
N GLN A 404 10.27 -20.57 26.29
CA GLN A 404 10.78 -21.80 26.91
C GLN A 404 9.76 -22.40 27.88
N ALA A 405 9.25 -21.61 28.80
CA ALA A 405 8.27 -22.05 29.78
C ALA A 405 6.96 -22.55 29.14
N LEU A 406 6.51 -21.88 28.05
CA LEU A 406 5.36 -22.33 27.29
C LEU A 406 5.61 -23.70 26.65
N LEU A 407 6.75 -23.91 25.98
CA LEU A 407 7.09 -25.16 25.33
C LEU A 407 7.22 -26.31 26.34
N GLU A 408 7.81 -26.06 27.51
CA GLU A 408 7.91 -27.06 28.62
C GLU A 408 6.52 -27.41 29.14
N ASN A 409 5.64 -26.43 29.40
CA ASN A 409 4.28 -26.69 29.88
C ASN A 409 3.38 -27.35 28.79
N LEU A 410 3.74 -27.28 27.53
CA LEU A 410 2.99 -27.86 26.41
C LEU A 410 3.42 -29.30 26.09
N MET A 411 4.42 -29.85 26.78
CA MET A 411 4.79 -31.27 26.66
C MET A 411 3.67 -32.14 27.21
N THR A 412 3.26 -33.14 26.41
CA THR A 412 2.14 -34.04 26.78
C THR A 412 2.49 -35.48 26.46
N PRO A 413 2.20 -36.44 27.40
CA PRO A 413 2.37 -37.86 27.13
C PRO A 413 1.51 -38.34 25.95
N GLY A 414 2.07 -39.09 25.05
CA GLY A 414 1.36 -39.58 23.86
C GLY A 414 0.13 -40.45 24.21
N ALA A 415 0.16 -41.17 25.34
CA ALA A 415 -0.99 -41.94 25.81
C ALA A 415 -2.27 -41.09 26.02
N ASP A 416 -2.13 -39.81 26.35
CA ASP A 416 -3.26 -38.91 26.57
C ASP A 416 -3.84 -38.31 25.26
N ILE A 417 -3.06 -38.34 24.17
CA ILE A 417 -3.38 -37.65 22.92
C ILE A 417 -3.62 -38.57 21.71
N ILE A 418 -3.43 -39.89 21.84
CA ILE A 418 -3.78 -40.83 20.77
C ILE A 418 -5.29 -40.87 20.54
N ARG A 419 -5.69 -41.33 19.35
CA ARG A 419 -7.11 -41.55 18.99
C ARG A 419 -7.80 -42.42 20.01
N GLY A 420 -9.00 -42.05 20.44
CA GLY A 420 -9.81 -42.75 21.44
C GLY A 420 -9.39 -42.54 22.89
N ALA A 421 -8.21 -42.01 23.19
CA ALA A 421 -7.84 -41.66 24.56
C ALA A 421 -8.82 -40.63 25.15
N GLN A 422 -9.15 -40.78 26.44
CA GLN A 422 -10.12 -39.93 27.14
C GLN A 422 -11.51 -39.87 26.47
N GLY A 423 -11.88 -40.89 25.70
CA GLY A 423 -13.15 -40.97 24.98
C GLY A 423 -13.27 -40.06 23.75
N ILE A 424 -12.22 -39.41 23.32
CA ILE A 424 -12.19 -38.49 22.15
C ILE A 424 -11.69 -39.29 20.94
N ALA A 425 -12.51 -39.40 19.88
CA ALA A 425 -12.18 -40.17 18.68
C ALA A 425 -10.98 -39.59 17.91
N GLU A 426 -10.85 -38.28 17.83
CA GLU A 426 -9.75 -37.58 17.15
C GLU A 426 -8.45 -37.70 17.98
N GLY A 427 -7.31 -37.55 17.33
CA GLY A 427 -6.02 -37.52 17.99
C GLY A 427 -4.87 -38.06 17.15
N MET A 428 -3.70 -38.19 17.79
CA MET A 428 -2.48 -38.67 17.18
C MET A 428 -2.57 -40.16 16.87
N PRO A 429 -1.85 -40.67 15.86
CA PRO A 429 -1.73 -42.13 15.61
C PRO A 429 -1.13 -42.90 16.80
N GLU A 430 -1.55 -44.15 16.97
CA GLU A 430 -1.13 -45.06 18.07
C GLU A 430 0.41 -45.16 18.24
N LYS A 431 1.18 -45.04 17.15
CA LYS A 431 2.65 -45.02 17.16
C LYS A 431 3.29 -43.97 18.07
N PHE A 432 2.52 -42.97 18.48
CA PHE A 432 2.98 -41.90 19.37
C PHE A 432 2.69 -42.18 20.85
N LYS A 433 1.99 -43.24 21.20
CA LYS A 433 1.54 -43.58 22.57
C LYS A 433 2.64 -43.48 23.62
N ASN A 434 3.83 -44.01 23.31
CA ASN A 434 4.96 -44.08 24.23
C ASN A 434 5.94 -42.89 24.10
N LYS A 435 5.52 -41.81 23.40
CA LYS A 435 6.33 -40.59 23.22
C LYS A 435 5.76 -39.46 24.05
N THR A 436 6.61 -38.51 24.43
CA THR A 436 6.18 -37.20 24.90
C THR A 436 6.30 -36.23 23.75
N MET A 437 5.26 -35.44 23.49
CA MET A 437 5.18 -34.57 22.32
C MET A 437 4.90 -33.12 22.72
N ASN A 438 5.50 -32.19 22.02
CA ASN A 438 5.14 -30.77 22.11
C ASN A 438 3.92 -30.50 21.26
N LYS A 439 3.12 -29.49 21.69
CA LYS A 439 1.92 -29.03 20.96
C LYS A 439 2.27 -28.52 19.57
N PHE A 440 3.28 -27.67 19.50
CA PHE A 440 3.70 -27.03 18.26
C PHE A 440 4.82 -27.80 17.58
N ARG A 441 4.93 -27.64 16.27
CA ARG A 441 6.13 -28.06 15.53
C ARG A 441 7.32 -27.18 15.95
N GLU A 442 8.51 -27.59 15.55
CA GLU A 442 9.70 -26.78 15.71
C GLU A 442 9.46 -25.37 15.10
N ASP A 443 9.85 -24.32 15.79
CA ASP A 443 9.61 -22.91 15.42
C ASP A 443 8.14 -22.53 15.15
N GLY A 444 7.15 -23.33 15.57
CA GLY A 444 5.73 -23.06 15.30
C GLY A 444 5.04 -22.14 16.31
N LEU A 445 5.68 -21.81 17.45
CA LEU A 445 5.14 -20.86 18.43
C LEU A 445 5.77 -19.49 18.26
N HIS A 446 5.03 -18.58 17.68
CA HIS A 446 5.43 -17.18 17.52
C HIS A 446 4.83 -16.32 18.62
N ILE A 447 5.56 -15.29 19.08
CA ILE A 447 5.11 -14.38 20.13
C ILE A 447 5.25 -12.96 19.63
N THR A 448 4.18 -12.18 19.75
CA THR A 448 4.14 -10.74 19.46
C THR A 448 3.43 -10.01 20.59
N SER A 449 3.49 -8.69 20.59
CA SER A 449 2.79 -7.87 21.60
C SER A 449 2.03 -6.75 20.93
N THR A 450 0.77 -6.55 21.31
CA THR A 450 -0.05 -5.42 20.89
C THR A 450 -1.24 -5.25 21.83
N GLY A 451 -1.95 -4.13 21.70
CA GLY A 451 -3.18 -3.90 22.46
C GLY A 451 -3.11 -2.75 23.45
N GLY A 452 -4.24 -2.49 24.10
CA GLY A 452 -4.37 -1.46 25.15
C GLY A 452 -3.65 -1.82 26.44
N LYS A 453 -3.39 -0.79 27.28
CA LYS A 453 -2.64 -0.92 28.55
C LYS A 453 -3.48 -1.39 29.72
N ALA A 454 -4.72 -1.84 29.49
CA ALA A 454 -5.64 -2.29 30.52
C ALA A 454 -6.42 -3.53 30.09
N GLY A 455 -6.72 -4.45 31.05
CA GLY A 455 -7.62 -5.56 30.84
C GLY A 455 -7.02 -6.94 31.08
N MET A 456 -5.70 -7.12 31.09
CA MET A 456 -5.03 -8.42 31.26
C MET A 456 -5.63 -9.52 30.35
N PHE A 457 -5.80 -9.19 29.09
CA PHE A 457 -6.30 -10.08 28.04
C PHE A 457 -5.23 -10.22 26.96
N SER A 458 -4.67 -11.42 26.83
CA SER A 458 -3.86 -11.84 25.70
C SER A 458 -4.70 -12.62 24.70
N ALA A 459 -4.14 -13.00 23.58
CA ALA A 459 -4.89 -13.73 22.56
C ALA A 459 -4.01 -14.74 21.82
N ILE A 460 -4.67 -15.72 21.20
CA ILE A 460 -4.06 -16.70 20.30
C ILE A 460 -4.65 -16.49 18.91
N ILE A 461 -3.79 -16.49 17.90
CA ILE A 461 -4.15 -16.66 16.50
C ILE A 461 -3.63 -18.02 16.09
N SER A 462 -4.51 -19.01 15.99
CA SER A 462 -4.15 -20.36 15.56
C SER A 462 -3.74 -20.37 14.10
N GLY A 463 -2.80 -21.26 13.74
CA GLY A 463 -2.35 -21.41 12.37
C GLY A 463 -3.04 -22.54 11.63
N TRP A 464 -2.86 -22.56 10.32
CA TRP A 464 -3.26 -23.68 9.50
C TRP A 464 -2.43 -24.92 9.82
N VAL A 465 -3.08 -26.06 10.04
CA VAL A 465 -2.40 -27.33 10.32
C VAL A 465 -1.59 -27.73 9.09
N ALA A 466 -0.28 -27.73 9.25
CA ALA A 466 0.64 -28.16 8.22
C ALA A 466 1.02 -29.61 8.40
N SER A 467 0.84 -30.44 7.37
CA SER A 467 1.38 -31.78 7.32
C SER A 467 2.66 -31.79 6.46
N GLY A 468 3.83 -31.95 7.11
CA GLY A 468 5.14 -32.08 6.45
C GLY A 468 5.67 -30.77 5.87
N GLU A 469 6.63 -30.86 4.93
CA GLU A 469 7.33 -29.71 4.32
C GLU A 469 6.44 -28.77 3.49
N LYS A 470 5.24 -29.21 3.14
CA LYS A 470 4.30 -28.47 2.25
C LYS A 470 3.28 -27.62 2.99
N GLY A 471 3.36 -27.53 4.31
CA GLY A 471 2.48 -26.65 5.07
C GLY A 471 2.92 -25.20 5.02
N SER A 472 1.99 -24.27 5.32
CA SER A 472 2.33 -22.85 5.43
C SER A 472 3.22 -22.60 6.64
N GLN A 473 4.20 -21.71 6.48
CA GLN A 473 5.07 -21.19 7.54
C GLN A 473 4.93 -19.68 7.61
N LEU A 474 5.19 -19.10 8.79
CA LEU A 474 5.37 -17.67 8.91
C LEU A 474 6.56 -17.24 8.05
N VAL A 475 6.34 -16.26 7.20
CA VAL A 475 7.36 -15.65 6.34
C VAL A 475 7.50 -14.18 6.67
N SER A 476 8.68 -13.62 6.38
CA SER A 476 8.97 -12.22 6.65
C SER A 476 9.57 -11.54 5.43
N GLN A 477 9.17 -10.30 5.18
CA GLN A 477 9.63 -9.51 4.04
C GLN A 477 9.95 -8.09 4.48
N LYS A 478 11.15 -7.62 4.14
CA LYS A 478 11.57 -6.24 4.41
C LYS A 478 10.80 -5.27 3.51
N ILE A 479 10.29 -4.19 4.09
CA ILE A 479 9.63 -3.08 3.38
C ILE A 479 10.73 -2.16 2.83
N GLN A 480 10.71 -1.94 1.52
CA GLN A 480 11.67 -1.10 0.79
C GLN A 480 11.22 0.34 0.69
#